data_a5900f49246d76ec50833db4e3dafc8b
#
_entry.id   a5900f49246d76ec50833db4e3dafc8b
#
_cell.length_a   1.000
_cell.length_b   1.000
_cell.length_c   1.000
_cell.angle_alpha   90.00
_cell.angle_beta   90.00
_cell.angle_gamma   90.00
#
_symmetry.space_group_name_H-M   'P 1'
#
loop_
_entity.id
_entity.type
_entity.pdbx_description
1 polymer ?
#
loop_
_entity_poly.entity_id
_entity_poly.type
_entity_poly.pdbx_seq_one_letter_code
_entity_poly.pdbx_strand_id
1 'polypeptide(L)' 'MNLLRIEIEKILSEEKINDSQIRVKAIYNCYGIRETKDRLYSIDYWKKIKLRGHYYG' A
#
# COMPACT_ATOMS: atom_id res chain seq x y z
N MET A 1 6.91 -17.28 -11.30
CA MET A 1 6.55 -15.84 -11.30
C MET A 1 7.30 -15.15 -10.18
N ASN A 2 7.96 -14.06 -10.49
CA ASN A 2 8.72 -13.30 -9.50
C ASN A 2 7.86 -12.15 -8.98
N LEU A 3 7.64 -12.17 -7.68
CA LEU A 3 6.96 -11.07 -7.01
C LEU A 3 8.00 -10.07 -6.52
N LEU A 4 7.74 -8.80 -6.76
CA LEU A 4 8.60 -7.73 -6.29
C LEU A 4 8.20 -7.29 -4.89
N ARG A 5 9.19 -7.06 -4.04
CA ARG A 5 8.93 -6.47 -2.72
C ARG A 5 8.72 -4.97 -2.87
N ILE A 6 7.57 -4.51 -2.45
CA ILE A 6 7.20 -3.10 -2.50
C ILE A 6 7.09 -2.59 -1.08
N GLU A 7 7.91 -1.62 -0.72
CA GLU A 7 7.91 -1.02 0.62
C GLU A 7 7.08 0.25 0.62
N ILE A 8 6.34 0.46 1.70
CA ILE A 8 5.58 1.68 1.90
C ILE A 8 6.44 2.61 2.76
N GLU A 9 6.98 3.66 2.14
CA GLU A 9 7.84 4.61 2.84
C GLU A 9 7.05 5.61 3.66
N LYS A 10 5.94 6.11 3.10
CA LYS A 10 5.14 7.12 3.78
C LYS A 10 3.69 7.03 3.32
N ILE A 11 2.78 7.06 4.27
CA ILE A 11 1.35 7.13 3.99
C ILE A 11 0.94 8.60 4.00
N LEU A 12 0.44 9.08 2.87
CA LEU A 12 0.03 10.47 2.70
C LEU A 12 -1.43 10.69 3.07
N SER A 13 -2.30 9.72 2.73
CA SER A 13 -3.70 9.79 3.11
C SER A 13 -4.35 8.42 3.08
N GLU A 14 -5.37 8.25 3.92
CA GLU A 14 -6.20 7.06 3.96
C GLU A 14 -7.66 7.51 3.97
N GLU A 15 -8.48 6.97 3.09
CA GLU A 15 -9.90 7.27 3.01
C GLU A 15 -10.72 6.00 2.92
N LYS A 16 -11.56 5.77 3.92
CA LYS A 16 -12.46 4.63 3.93
C LYS A 16 -13.59 4.90 2.94
N ILE A 17 -13.67 4.10 1.88
CA ILE A 17 -14.68 4.25 0.83
C ILE A 17 -16.00 3.63 1.26
N ASN A 18 -15.93 2.43 1.86
CA ASN A 18 -17.08 1.71 2.39
C ASN A 18 -16.60 0.76 3.49
N ASP A 19 -17.45 -0.13 3.97
CA ASP A 19 -17.13 -1.02 5.08
C ASP A 19 -16.03 -2.04 4.76
N SER A 20 -15.72 -2.27 3.50
CA SER A 20 -14.76 -3.28 3.08
C SER A 20 -13.55 -2.73 2.33
N GLN A 21 -13.57 -1.47 1.89
CA GLN A 21 -12.54 -0.90 1.05
C GLN A 21 -12.00 0.43 1.57
N ILE A 22 -10.71 0.63 1.35
CA ILE A 22 -10.02 1.86 1.73
C ILE A 22 -9.15 2.33 0.57
N ARG A 23 -9.17 3.64 0.33
CA ARG A 23 -8.32 4.28 -0.67
C ARG A 23 -7.11 4.86 0.03
N VAL A 24 -5.92 4.52 -0.45
CA VAL A 24 -4.67 4.91 0.18
C VAL A 24 -3.79 5.62 -0.83
N LYS A 25 -3.31 6.80 -0.45
CA LYS A 25 -2.28 7.51 -1.19
C LYS A 25 -0.99 7.42 -0.38
N ALA A 26 0.05 6.86 -0.99
CA ALA A 26 1.30 6.61 -0.30
C ALA A 26 2.48 6.67 -1.26
N ILE A 27 3.67 6.81 -0.68
CA ILE A 27 4.92 6.71 -1.42
C ILE A 27 5.41 5.29 -1.29
N TYR A 28 5.56 4.61 -2.44
CA TYR A 28 6.02 3.24 -2.55
C TYR A 28 7.45 3.20 -3.05
N ASN A 29 8.24 2.30 -2.50
CA ASN A 29 9.62 2.07 -2.93
C ASN A 29 9.76 0.61 -3.40
N CYS A 30 10.17 0.44 -4.65
CA CYS A 30 10.47 -0.85 -5.23
C CYS A 30 11.92 -0.83 -5.71
N TYR A 31 12.81 -1.47 -4.95
CA TYR A 31 14.24 -1.52 -5.28
C TYR A 31 14.88 -0.14 -5.53
N GLY A 32 14.55 0.83 -4.68
CA GLY A 32 15.07 2.18 -4.78
C GLY A 32 14.29 3.12 -5.68
N ILE A 33 13.33 2.61 -6.45
CA ILE A 33 12.46 3.44 -7.28
C ILE A 33 11.25 3.84 -6.44
N ARG A 34 11.09 5.13 -6.23
CA ARG A 34 10.00 5.69 -5.44
C ARG A 34 8.91 6.24 -6.33
N GLU A 35 7.67 5.91 -6.02
CA GLU A 35 6.51 6.42 -6.73
C GLU A 35 5.40 6.74 -5.76
N THR A 36 4.72 7.86 -5.99
CA THR A 36 3.50 8.18 -5.26
C THR A 36 2.33 7.59 -6.02
N LYS A 37 1.59 6.71 -5.35
CA LYS A 37 0.44 6.06 -5.97
C LYS A 37 -0.79 6.15 -5.08
N ASP A 38 -1.94 6.23 -5.73
CA ASP A 38 -3.25 6.21 -5.11
C ASP A 38 -3.87 4.85 -5.42
N ARG A 39 -4.09 4.03 -4.40
CA ARG A 39 -4.56 2.66 -4.60
C ARG A 39 -5.76 2.34 -3.71
N LEU A 40 -6.58 1.42 -4.21
CA LEU A 40 -7.73 0.90 -3.49
C LEU A 40 -7.39 -0.49 -2.95
N TYR A 41 -7.59 -0.69 -1.65
CA TYR A 41 -7.34 -1.97 -0.99
C TYR A 41 -8.57 -2.42 -0.23
N SER A 42 -8.65 -3.73 0.03
CA SER A 42 -9.56 -4.20 1.08
C SER A 42 -8.99 -3.74 2.44
N ILE A 43 -9.87 -3.42 3.37
CA ILE A 43 -9.46 -2.94 4.70
C ILE A 43 -8.60 -4.00 5.42
N ASP A 44 -8.98 -5.26 5.33
CA ASP A 44 -8.24 -6.34 5.96
C ASP A 44 -6.83 -6.50 5.38
N TYR A 45 -6.71 -6.42 4.05
CA TYR A 45 -5.42 -6.51 3.38
C TYR A 45 -4.53 -5.31 3.73
N TRP A 46 -5.12 -4.12 3.76
CA TRP A 46 -4.39 -2.90 4.11
C TRP A 46 -3.85 -2.96 5.54
N LYS A 47 -4.62 -3.50 6.49
CA LYS A 47 -4.15 -3.69 7.86
C LYS A 47 -2.92 -4.58 7.91
N LYS A 48 -2.88 -5.65 7.12
CA LYS A 48 -1.72 -6.55 7.04
C LYS A 48 -0.51 -5.85 6.45
N ILE A 49 -0.71 -5.07 5.39
CA ILE A 49 0.37 -4.28 4.78
C ILE A 49 0.95 -3.29 5.78
N LYS A 50 0.11 -2.58 6.51
CA LYS A 50 0.56 -1.60 7.51
C LYS A 50 1.41 -2.23 8.60
N LEU A 51 1.05 -3.42 9.06
CA LEU A 51 1.81 -4.13 10.08
C LEU A 51 3.19 -4.55 9.59
N ARG A 52 3.31 -4.92 8.33
CA ARG A 52 4.57 -5.35 7.73
C ARG A 52 5.40 -4.20 7.20
N GLY A 53 4.75 -3.14 6.72
CA GLY A 53 5.41 -2.03 6.03
C GLY A 53 5.77 -2.33 4.58
N HIS A 54 5.39 -3.50 4.06
CA HIS A 54 5.65 -3.90 2.68
C HIS A 54 4.65 -4.95 2.20
N TYR A 55 4.63 -5.16 0.89
CA TYR A 55 3.87 -6.25 0.28
C TYR A 55 4.58 -6.72 -0.99
N TYR A 56 4.15 -7.85 -1.52
CA TYR A 56 4.70 -8.41 -2.75
C TYR A 56 3.68 -8.27 -3.89
N GLY A 57 4.12 -7.73 -4.99
CA GLY A 57 3.24 -7.49 -6.13
C GLY A 57 3.91 -7.57 -7.48
#